data_88c4c51b668abfbd26a006af961d001a
#
_entry.id   88c4c51b668abfbd26a006af961d001a
#
_cell.length_a   1.000
_cell.length_b   1.000
_cell.length_c   1.000
_cell.angle_alpha   90.00
_cell.angle_beta   90.00
_cell.angle_gamma   90.00
#
_symmetry.space_group_name_H-M   'P 1'
#
loop_
_entity.id
_entity.type
_entity.pdbx_description
1 polymer ?
#
loop_
_entity_poly.entity_id
_entity_poly.type
_entity_poly.pdbx_seq_one_letter_code
_entity_poly.pdbx_strand_id
1 'polypeptide(L)'
;TGQMLFMRAYQYGEMIVYHGGMPYITKVQDKDKDDLFVTRNSTAECFDLLIKDLDDAISLLPAKAKGNDYGRIDQCFAKAYKAKMLLYKASPQFNPSNRYDNKYWNEAYEAAKEAYDFCISQGIKLTDKYSDNWLVDGNSEVVFPIIYSNPDKTAGWENTIRPASLSRSNANNTPTWDMVKAFPMLDGKSFDDPTGKYYVGNEDVFLQRYWMNRDPRFEDCILYNAALYPVSGTSTGYRQYTSVGIAVREDSYGINPNVGSTATQNDVISGMYVRKGSDVSLSQDLVSTFDHDYPFMRLAEVMFIYAEAANEVGHRDVAVDMLKQIRKRAGIEAGEDGLYGLKVGGREEIRQAILDERNVELCFEGHRFMDLRRTRNMMQLNGLQKYGIEAIAINEDGSEMTITEAQRKANSYLLTPENFKYVLRMVPISAIAENKFLIQESYYFFPIQESKILENPNLEQNNNWGGTFNPTME
;
A
#
# COMPACT_ATOMS: atom_id res chain seq x y z
N THR A 1 5.88 30.61 5.93
CA THR A 1 5.91 30.07 7.33
C THR A 1 5.07 28.82 7.43
N GLY A 2 3.78 28.79 6.98
CA GLY A 2 2.90 27.63 7.12
C GLY A 2 3.46 26.32 6.56
N GLN A 3 4.04 26.32 5.35
CA GLN A 3 4.68 25.13 4.78
C GLN A 3 5.87 24.64 5.62
N MET A 4 6.64 25.53 6.23
CA MET A 4 7.79 25.13 7.07
C MET A 4 7.33 24.51 8.40
N LEU A 5 6.26 25.02 9.00
CA LEU A 5 5.65 24.40 10.18
C LEU A 5 5.11 23.01 9.86
N PHE A 6 4.41 22.86 8.74
CA PHE A 6 3.96 21.57 8.25
C PHE A 6 5.13 20.61 8.04
N MET A 7 6.21 21.04 7.37
CA MET A 7 7.38 20.19 7.13
C MET A 7 8.06 19.74 8.42
N ARG A 8 8.10 20.61 9.43
CA ARG A 8 8.59 20.23 10.77
C ARG A 8 7.69 19.15 11.38
N ALA A 9 6.39 19.38 11.40
CA ALA A 9 5.43 18.41 11.90
C ALA A 9 5.50 17.07 11.13
N TYR A 10 5.66 17.11 9.82
CA TYR A 10 5.81 15.92 8.99
C TYR A 10 7.05 15.09 9.38
N GLN A 11 8.22 15.73 9.49
CA GLN A 11 9.46 15.05 9.85
C GLN A 11 9.39 14.44 11.26
N TYR A 12 8.83 15.19 12.21
CA TYR A 12 8.62 14.66 13.57
C TYR A 12 7.56 13.55 13.60
N GLY A 13 6.50 13.66 12.79
CA GLY A 13 5.49 12.61 12.67
C GLY A 13 6.10 11.27 12.24
N GLU A 14 6.95 11.28 11.21
CA GLU A 14 7.69 10.09 10.78
C GLU A 14 8.57 9.53 11.91
N MET A 15 9.32 10.36 12.62
CA MET A 15 10.16 9.91 13.73
C MET A 15 9.34 9.33 14.89
N ILE A 16 8.25 9.98 15.27
CA ILE A 16 7.38 9.51 16.37
C ILE A 16 6.77 8.17 16.04
N VAL A 17 6.27 7.99 14.82
CA VAL A 17 5.63 6.74 14.39
C VAL A 17 6.61 5.57 14.43
N TYR A 18 7.89 5.80 14.13
CA TYR A 18 8.89 4.73 14.17
C TYR A 18 9.54 4.52 15.54
N HIS A 19 9.75 5.58 16.32
CA HIS A 19 10.62 5.52 17.52
C HIS A 19 9.93 5.92 18.83
N GLY A 20 8.72 6.48 18.78
CA GLY A 20 8.09 7.13 19.93
C GLY A 20 8.60 8.56 20.12
N GLY A 21 8.56 9.08 21.33
CA GLY A 21 8.97 10.46 21.61
C GLY A 21 10.43 10.73 21.24
N MET A 22 10.71 11.96 20.85
CA MET A 22 11.99 12.44 20.37
C MET A 22 12.30 13.83 20.94
N PRO A 23 13.54 14.33 20.95
CA PRO A 23 13.80 15.74 21.24
C PRO A 23 13.08 16.61 20.20
N TYR A 24 12.04 17.35 20.60
CA TYR A 24 11.26 18.19 19.69
C TYR A 24 11.81 19.63 19.67
N ILE A 25 12.61 19.94 18.64
CA ILE A 25 13.32 21.21 18.52
C ILE A 25 12.49 22.22 17.74
N THR A 26 12.07 23.29 18.40
CA THR A 26 11.21 24.33 17.82
C THR A 26 11.93 25.62 17.44
N LYS A 27 13.19 25.76 17.83
CA LYS A 27 14.05 26.93 17.55
C LYS A 27 15.37 26.49 16.94
N VAL A 28 15.99 27.40 16.19
CA VAL A 28 17.39 27.19 15.74
C VAL A 28 18.30 27.19 16.98
N GLN A 29 19.06 26.14 17.15
CA GLN A 29 20.03 26.04 18.24
C GLN A 29 21.35 26.71 17.87
N ASP A 30 21.89 27.48 18.80
CA ASP A 30 23.22 28.10 18.71
C ASP A 30 24.23 27.15 19.38
N LYS A 31 25.18 26.63 18.59
CA LYS A 31 26.18 25.65 19.06
C LYS A 31 27.05 26.16 20.22
N ASP A 32 27.16 27.49 20.39
CA ASP A 32 28.03 28.09 21.40
C ASP A 32 27.24 28.56 22.66
N LYS A 33 25.90 28.53 22.60
CA LYS A 33 25.06 29.07 23.68
C LYS A 33 23.97 28.11 24.17
N ASP A 34 23.47 27.20 23.30
CA ASP A 34 22.43 26.25 23.66
C ASP A 34 23.05 24.90 24.07
N ASP A 35 22.39 24.22 25.00
CA ASP A 35 22.68 22.82 25.27
C ASP A 35 22.20 21.96 24.09
N LEU A 36 23.10 21.33 23.39
CA LEU A 36 22.82 20.44 22.25
C LEU A 36 22.52 19.00 22.70
N PHE A 37 22.84 18.64 23.93
CA PHE A 37 22.62 17.29 24.49
C PHE A 37 21.24 17.19 25.16
N VAL A 38 20.19 17.51 24.40
CA VAL A 38 18.81 17.52 24.88
C VAL A 38 18.28 16.10 25.11
N THR A 39 17.38 15.96 26.09
CA THR A 39 16.65 14.72 26.37
C THR A 39 15.49 14.53 25.38
N ARG A 40 14.94 13.32 25.33
CA ARG A 40 13.72 13.02 24.57
C ARG A 40 12.51 13.63 25.30
N ASN A 41 11.62 14.25 24.55
CA ASN A 41 10.26 14.51 25.02
C ASN A 41 9.49 13.19 25.09
N SER A 42 8.52 13.09 25.99
CA SER A 42 7.58 11.98 26.00
C SER A 42 6.83 11.87 24.66
N THR A 43 6.32 10.70 24.34
CA THR A 43 5.54 10.48 23.12
C THR A 43 4.28 11.37 23.10
N ALA A 44 3.64 11.55 24.26
CA ALA A 44 2.48 12.45 24.40
C ALA A 44 2.83 13.91 24.07
N GLU A 45 3.90 14.45 24.68
CA GLU A 45 4.38 15.81 24.40
C GLU A 45 4.73 15.99 22.92
N CYS A 46 5.35 14.98 22.31
CA CYS A 46 5.68 15.03 20.87
C CYS A 46 4.42 15.13 20.00
N PHE A 47 3.38 14.35 20.29
CA PHE A 47 2.11 14.47 19.58
C PHE A 47 1.46 15.84 19.80
N ASP A 48 1.47 16.36 21.02
CA ASP A 48 0.87 17.68 21.31
C ASP A 48 1.60 18.81 20.58
N LEU A 49 2.93 18.78 20.53
CA LEU A 49 3.75 19.76 19.78
C LEU A 49 3.53 19.63 18.26
N LEU A 50 3.47 18.40 17.76
CA LEU A 50 3.20 18.12 16.35
C LEU A 50 1.83 18.64 15.93
N ILE A 51 0.79 18.38 16.72
CA ILE A 51 -0.57 18.85 16.42
C ILE A 51 -0.62 20.37 16.46
N LYS A 52 0.06 20.99 17.44
CA LYS A 52 0.20 22.46 17.48
C LYS A 52 0.85 23.01 16.22
N ASP A 53 1.94 22.43 15.74
CA ASP A 53 2.60 22.86 14.51
C ASP A 53 1.68 22.71 13.29
N LEU A 54 0.87 21.66 13.24
CA LEU A 54 -0.12 21.48 12.17
C LEU A 54 -1.25 22.50 12.24
N ASP A 55 -1.76 22.84 13.43
CA ASP A 55 -2.79 23.86 13.61
C ASP A 55 -2.28 25.26 13.21
N ASP A 56 -1.06 25.58 13.64
CA ASP A 56 -0.40 26.84 13.25
C ASP A 56 -0.16 26.87 11.71
N ALA A 57 0.25 25.73 11.11
CA ALA A 57 0.41 25.63 9.66
C ALA A 57 -0.91 25.82 8.90
N ILE A 58 -1.98 25.11 9.32
CA ILE A 58 -3.32 25.20 8.72
C ILE A 58 -3.83 26.63 8.69
N SER A 59 -3.60 27.38 9.77
CA SER A 59 -4.03 28.80 9.84
C SER A 59 -3.35 29.72 8.82
N LEU A 60 -2.19 29.32 8.30
CA LEU A 60 -1.33 30.11 7.40
C LEU A 60 -1.32 29.60 5.95
N LEU A 61 -1.87 28.42 5.70
CA LEU A 61 -1.88 27.79 4.38
C LEU A 61 -3.11 28.21 3.55
N PRO A 62 -3.01 28.22 2.21
CA PRO A 62 -4.18 28.40 1.35
C PRO A 62 -5.11 27.19 1.46
N ALA A 63 -6.41 27.40 1.23
CA ALA A 63 -7.41 26.32 1.29
C ALA A 63 -7.09 25.17 0.35
N LYS A 64 -6.77 25.46 -0.92
CA LYS A 64 -6.31 24.53 -1.93
C LYS A 64 -5.28 25.21 -2.85
N ALA A 65 -4.12 24.58 -3.01
CA ALA A 65 -3.10 25.03 -3.95
C ALA A 65 -3.53 24.69 -5.39
N LYS A 66 -3.50 25.69 -6.28
CA LYS A 66 -3.96 25.58 -7.69
C LYS A 66 -3.03 26.34 -8.64
N GLY A 67 -3.11 26.03 -9.92
CA GLY A 67 -2.30 26.69 -10.96
C GLY A 67 -0.81 26.51 -10.69
N ASN A 68 -0.06 27.60 -10.65
CA ASN A 68 1.39 27.58 -10.41
C ASN A 68 1.79 27.09 -9.00
N ASP A 69 0.85 27.02 -8.07
CA ASP A 69 1.08 26.50 -6.74
C ASP A 69 0.62 25.05 -6.56
N TYR A 70 0.12 24.39 -7.63
CA TYR A 70 -0.24 22.97 -7.59
C TYR A 70 0.95 22.14 -7.10
N GLY A 71 0.69 21.19 -6.20
CA GLY A 71 1.72 20.37 -5.54
C GLY A 71 2.41 21.04 -4.34
N ARG A 72 2.04 22.29 -4.00
CA ARG A 72 2.45 22.89 -2.71
C ARG A 72 1.50 22.45 -1.60
N ILE A 73 2.02 22.46 -0.37
CA ILE A 73 1.25 22.13 0.83
C ILE A 73 0.12 23.12 1.01
N ASP A 74 -1.10 22.61 1.19
CA ASP A 74 -2.33 23.36 1.40
C ASP A 74 -3.10 22.85 2.63
N GLN A 75 -4.24 23.47 2.95
CA GLN A 75 -5.06 23.06 4.09
C GLN A 75 -5.67 21.67 3.91
N CYS A 76 -5.99 21.24 2.68
CA CYS A 76 -6.52 19.89 2.44
C CYS A 76 -5.51 18.84 2.91
N PHE A 77 -4.26 18.96 2.50
CA PHE A 77 -3.21 18.04 2.91
C PHE A 77 -2.87 18.17 4.40
N ALA A 78 -2.75 19.39 4.92
CA ALA A 78 -2.40 19.59 6.32
C ALA A 78 -3.46 19.03 7.29
N LYS A 79 -4.77 19.22 7.00
CA LYS A 79 -5.86 18.64 7.78
C LYS A 79 -5.91 17.13 7.68
N ALA A 80 -5.72 16.58 6.48
CA ALA A 80 -5.68 15.13 6.26
C ALA A 80 -4.49 14.48 6.99
N TYR A 81 -3.32 15.11 6.97
CA TYR A 81 -2.15 14.65 7.71
C TYR A 81 -2.35 14.76 9.23
N LYS A 82 -2.98 15.83 9.73
CA LYS A 82 -3.36 15.96 11.13
C LYS A 82 -4.28 14.80 11.56
N ALA A 83 -5.31 14.51 10.78
CA ALA A 83 -6.20 13.37 11.04
C ALA A 83 -5.45 12.05 11.07
N LYS A 84 -4.51 11.84 10.14
CA LYS A 84 -3.63 10.66 10.11
C LYS A 84 -2.80 10.55 11.39
N MET A 85 -2.18 11.62 11.85
CA MET A 85 -1.36 11.60 13.07
C MET A 85 -2.19 11.36 14.32
N LEU A 86 -3.42 11.91 14.40
CA LEU A 86 -4.35 11.62 15.49
C LEU A 86 -4.89 10.19 15.45
N LEU A 87 -5.09 9.60 14.27
CA LEU A 87 -5.38 8.17 14.14
C LEU A 87 -4.23 7.32 14.70
N TYR A 88 -2.97 7.68 14.41
CA TYR A 88 -1.81 6.99 14.99
C TYR A 88 -1.76 7.15 16.50
N LYS A 89 -1.97 8.39 17.03
CA LYS A 89 -2.03 8.67 18.48
C LYS A 89 -3.05 7.77 19.18
N ALA A 90 -4.20 7.53 18.55
CA ALA A 90 -5.26 6.68 19.09
C ALA A 90 -5.01 5.18 18.90
N SER A 91 -4.17 4.78 17.95
CA SER A 91 -3.99 3.38 17.51
C SER A 91 -3.34 2.49 18.58
N PRO A 92 -3.57 1.18 18.52
CA PRO A 92 -3.01 0.18 19.46
C PRO A 92 -1.50 0.21 19.63
N GLN A 93 -0.73 0.64 18.64
CA GLN A 93 0.73 0.77 18.75
C GLN A 93 1.10 1.67 19.94
N PHE A 94 0.43 2.79 20.10
CA PHE A 94 0.70 3.77 21.14
C PHE A 94 -0.11 3.53 22.41
N ASN A 95 -1.20 2.73 22.35
CA ASN A 95 -2.09 2.44 23.45
C ASN A 95 -2.27 0.91 23.59
N PRO A 96 -1.21 0.13 23.89
CA PRO A 96 -1.26 -1.32 23.86
C PRO A 96 -2.21 -1.94 24.90
N SER A 97 -2.38 -1.31 26.08
CA SER A 97 -3.26 -1.79 27.15
C SER A 97 -4.72 -1.40 26.92
N ASN A 98 -4.99 -0.28 26.25
CA ASN A 98 -6.34 0.20 25.96
C ASN A 98 -6.52 0.54 24.46
N ARG A 99 -6.47 -0.52 23.63
CA ARG A 99 -6.33 -0.40 22.17
C ARG A 99 -7.43 0.40 21.48
N TYR A 100 -8.70 0.15 21.85
CA TYR A 100 -9.85 0.66 21.10
C TYR A 100 -10.85 1.46 21.95
N ASP A 101 -10.61 1.61 23.26
CA ASP A 101 -11.48 2.32 24.19
C ASP A 101 -10.79 3.51 24.86
N ASN A 102 -9.63 3.95 24.29
CA ASN A 102 -8.93 5.12 24.78
C ASN A 102 -9.57 6.43 24.30
N LYS A 103 -9.32 7.52 25.03
CA LYS A 103 -9.92 8.84 24.78
C LYS A 103 -9.52 9.49 23.46
N TYR A 104 -8.40 9.08 22.87
CA TYR A 104 -7.82 9.71 21.67
C TYR A 104 -8.61 9.41 20.39
N TRP A 105 -9.47 8.38 20.39
CA TRP A 105 -10.35 8.09 19.26
C TRP A 105 -11.34 9.22 18.94
N ASN A 106 -11.81 9.96 19.95
CA ASN A 106 -12.67 11.12 19.71
C ASN A 106 -11.92 12.24 18.98
N GLU A 107 -10.67 12.53 19.41
CA GLU A 107 -9.83 13.53 18.73
C GLU A 107 -9.57 13.14 17.27
N ALA A 108 -9.29 11.85 17.03
CA ALA A 108 -9.07 11.31 15.68
C ALA A 108 -10.34 11.43 14.82
N TYR A 109 -11.52 11.14 15.38
CA TYR A 109 -12.80 11.23 14.67
C TYR A 109 -13.12 12.66 14.26
N GLU A 110 -13.03 13.62 15.18
CA GLU A 110 -13.33 15.03 14.87
C GLU A 110 -12.38 15.59 13.81
N ALA A 111 -11.08 15.29 13.91
CA ALA A 111 -10.11 15.73 12.91
C ALA A 111 -10.31 15.04 11.54
N ALA A 112 -10.66 13.75 11.54
CA ALA A 112 -10.91 13.00 10.30
C ALA A 112 -12.16 13.50 9.60
N LYS A 113 -13.23 13.77 10.37
CA LYS A 113 -14.46 14.39 9.87
C LYS A 113 -14.19 15.75 9.26
N GLU A 114 -13.48 16.62 9.98
CA GLU A 114 -13.10 17.94 9.49
C GLU A 114 -12.28 17.86 8.20
N ALA A 115 -11.28 16.97 8.13
CA ALA A 115 -10.45 16.79 6.96
C ALA A 115 -11.25 16.31 5.76
N TYR A 116 -12.13 15.32 5.95
CA TYR A 116 -13.00 14.79 4.90
C TYR A 116 -13.95 15.86 4.37
N ASP A 117 -14.72 16.50 5.27
CA ASP A 117 -15.69 17.54 4.91
C ASP A 117 -15.00 18.72 4.18
N PHE A 118 -13.81 19.11 4.66
CA PHE A 118 -13.04 20.16 4.02
C PHE A 118 -12.58 19.78 2.62
N CYS A 119 -12.01 18.58 2.43
CA CYS A 119 -11.60 18.09 1.11
C CYS A 119 -12.78 18.07 0.13
N ILE A 120 -13.95 17.56 0.55
CA ILE A 120 -15.18 17.57 -0.26
C ILE A 120 -15.58 19.02 -0.62
N SER A 121 -15.52 19.94 0.33
CA SER A 121 -15.85 21.37 0.08
C SER A 121 -14.92 22.04 -0.95
N GLN A 122 -13.69 21.54 -1.09
CA GLN A 122 -12.72 22.00 -2.08
C GLN A 122 -12.86 21.28 -3.44
N GLY A 123 -13.87 20.41 -3.61
CA GLY A 123 -14.17 19.69 -4.85
C GLY A 123 -13.37 18.41 -5.03
N ILE A 124 -12.67 17.93 -4.00
CA ILE A 124 -11.98 16.64 -4.05
C ILE A 124 -13.04 15.54 -3.93
N LYS A 125 -13.00 14.56 -4.82
CA LYS A 125 -13.93 13.41 -4.89
C LYS A 125 -13.24 12.18 -5.45
N LEU A 126 -13.76 11.01 -5.17
CA LEU A 126 -13.26 9.77 -5.79
C LEU A 126 -13.26 9.91 -7.32
N THR A 127 -12.24 9.38 -7.97
CA THR A 127 -12.18 9.24 -9.43
C THR A 127 -13.24 8.27 -9.92
N ASP A 128 -13.71 8.44 -11.16
CA ASP A 128 -14.67 7.50 -11.75
C ASP A 128 -14.03 6.14 -12.05
N LYS A 129 -12.75 6.14 -12.42
CA LYS A 129 -11.94 4.93 -12.63
C LYS A 129 -10.80 4.88 -11.64
N TYR A 130 -10.58 3.70 -11.06
CA TYR A 130 -9.51 3.47 -10.10
C TYR A 130 -8.12 3.80 -10.66
N SER A 131 -7.85 3.39 -11.90
CA SER A 131 -6.56 3.61 -12.58
C SER A 131 -6.23 5.09 -12.83
N ASP A 132 -7.24 5.97 -12.89
CA ASP A 132 -7.03 7.41 -13.13
C ASP A 132 -6.19 8.06 -12.01
N ASN A 133 -6.16 7.45 -10.83
CA ASN A 133 -5.34 7.95 -9.71
C ASN A 133 -3.84 8.04 -10.02
N TRP A 134 -3.35 7.22 -10.95
CA TRP A 134 -1.91 7.14 -11.29
C TRP A 134 -1.61 7.52 -12.73
N LEU A 135 -2.64 7.61 -13.58
CA LEU A 135 -2.47 7.83 -15.03
C LEU A 135 -3.07 9.15 -15.49
N VAL A 136 -3.66 9.93 -14.58
CA VAL A 136 -4.24 11.25 -14.88
C VAL A 136 -3.75 12.25 -13.84
N ASP A 137 -2.82 13.10 -14.25
CA ASP A 137 -2.29 14.14 -13.37
C ASP A 137 -3.37 15.14 -12.97
N GLY A 138 -3.34 15.59 -11.73
CA GLY A 138 -4.33 16.53 -11.22
C GLY A 138 -5.76 15.98 -11.16
N ASN A 139 -5.94 14.64 -11.12
CA ASN A 139 -7.25 14.01 -11.02
C ASN A 139 -8.04 14.46 -9.78
N SER A 140 -9.35 14.16 -9.76
CA SER A 140 -10.26 14.67 -8.75
C SER A 140 -10.04 14.11 -7.33
N GLU A 141 -9.31 13.01 -7.18
CA GLU A 141 -9.12 12.31 -5.90
C GLU A 141 -7.86 12.77 -5.16
N VAL A 142 -6.88 13.37 -5.84
CA VAL A 142 -5.60 13.76 -5.28
C VAL A 142 -5.76 14.85 -4.23
N VAL A 143 -5.38 14.55 -3.00
CA VAL A 143 -5.24 15.52 -1.90
C VAL A 143 -3.88 16.20 -1.96
N PHE A 144 -2.82 15.42 -2.12
CA PHE A 144 -1.45 15.94 -2.27
C PHE A 144 -0.63 15.05 -3.23
N PRO A 145 -0.09 15.60 -4.34
CA PRO A 145 0.78 14.90 -5.27
C PRO A 145 2.26 15.10 -4.96
N ILE A 146 3.08 14.13 -5.36
CA ILE A 146 4.50 14.36 -5.65
C ILE A 146 4.61 14.55 -7.16
N ILE A 147 5.02 15.76 -7.57
CA ILE A 147 5.08 16.14 -8.96
C ILE A 147 6.34 15.58 -9.62
N TYR A 148 6.15 14.99 -10.78
CA TYR A 148 7.20 14.59 -11.70
C TYR A 148 7.09 15.37 -13.01
N SER A 149 8.16 15.42 -13.79
CA SER A 149 8.20 16.06 -15.09
C SER A 149 9.37 15.55 -15.91
N ASN A 150 9.12 15.13 -17.13
CA ASN A 150 10.16 14.75 -18.08
C ASN A 150 10.68 16.01 -18.80
N PRO A 151 12.02 16.24 -18.95
CA PRO A 151 13.10 15.34 -18.54
C PRO A 151 13.67 15.60 -17.13
N ASP A 152 13.21 16.63 -16.42
CA ASP A 152 13.90 17.16 -15.23
C ASP A 152 13.79 16.23 -14.01
N LYS A 153 12.64 15.57 -13.85
CA LYS A 153 12.37 14.67 -12.73
C LYS A 153 11.39 13.58 -13.15
N THR A 154 11.90 12.47 -13.67
CA THR A 154 11.08 11.32 -14.02
C THR A 154 10.89 10.37 -12.84
N ALA A 155 9.79 9.61 -12.83
CA ALA A 155 9.52 8.58 -11.83
C ALA A 155 10.07 7.22 -12.29
N GLY A 156 10.70 6.49 -11.37
CA GLY A 156 11.23 5.15 -11.66
C GLY A 156 10.20 4.02 -11.54
N TRP A 157 8.90 4.33 -11.45
CA TRP A 157 7.86 3.35 -11.14
C TRP A 157 7.79 2.21 -12.16
N GLU A 158 7.70 2.54 -13.44
CA GLU A 158 7.64 1.55 -14.52
C GLU A 158 8.81 0.56 -14.49
N ASN A 159 10.01 1.03 -14.19
CA ASN A 159 11.21 0.18 -14.08
C ASN A 159 11.13 -0.80 -12.90
N THR A 160 10.37 -0.49 -11.86
CA THR A 160 10.27 -1.33 -10.64
C THR A 160 9.14 -2.35 -10.72
N ILE A 161 8.16 -2.17 -11.59
CA ILE A 161 6.96 -3.01 -11.66
C ILE A 161 6.86 -3.84 -12.94
N ARG A 162 7.31 -3.31 -14.10
CA ARG A 162 7.18 -4.02 -15.38
C ARG A 162 8.10 -5.23 -15.46
N PRO A 163 7.66 -6.28 -16.20
CA PRO A 163 8.55 -7.34 -16.63
C PRO A 163 9.82 -6.81 -17.30
N ALA A 164 10.96 -7.45 -17.07
CA ALA A 164 12.24 -7.02 -17.64
C ALA A 164 12.22 -6.92 -19.18
N SER A 165 11.44 -7.75 -19.85
CA SER A 165 11.20 -7.69 -21.30
C SER A 165 10.47 -6.44 -21.79
N LEU A 166 9.80 -5.71 -20.89
CA LEU A 166 9.02 -4.50 -21.17
C LEU A 166 9.52 -3.27 -20.40
N SER A 167 10.66 -3.41 -19.74
CA SER A 167 11.36 -2.34 -19.04
C SER A 167 12.88 -2.50 -19.30
N ARG A 168 13.69 -1.60 -18.75
CA ARG A 168 15.17 -1.71 -18.81
C ARG A 168 15.76 -2.14 -17.47
N SER A 169 14.93 -2.62 -16.58
CA SER A 169 15.29 -3.01 -15.22
C SER A 169 14.55 -4.28 -14.83
N ASN A 170 14.98 -4.92 -13.75
CA ASN A 170 14.29 -6.07 -13.19
C ASN A 170 13.13 -5.58 -12.34
N ALA A 171 11.94 -6.20 -12.49
CA ALA A 171 10.80 -5.94 -11.65
C ALA A 171 11.10 -6.35 -10.20
N ASN A 172 11.33 -5.37 -9.33
CA ASN A 172 11.64 -5.60 -7.92
C ASN A 172 10.38 -5.69 -7.03
N ASN A 173 9.24 -5.18 -7.53
CA ASN A 173 7.96 -5.23 -6.87
C ASN A 173 7.11 -6.36 -7.46
N THR A 174 6.96 -7.43 -6.70
CA THR A 174 6.14 -8.58 -7.09
C THR A 174 5.13 -8.91 -6.00
N PRO A 175 3.83 -9.07 -6.33
CA PRO A 175 2.79 -9.40 -5.36
C PRO A 175 2.98 -10.83 -4.84
N THR A 176 2.63 -11.05 -3.56
CA THR A 176 2.55 -12.39 -2.98
C THR A 176 1.19 -13.03 -3.26
N TRP A 177 1.09 -14.35 -3.07
CA TRP A 177 -0.18 -15.06 -3.13
C TRP A 177 -1.20 -14.53 -2.11
N ASP A 178 -0.74 -14.12 -0.92
CA ASP A 178 -1.63 -13.53 0.08
C ASP A 178 -2.23 -12.20 -0.38
N MET A 179 -1.48 -11.40 -1.16
CA MET A 179 -2.04 -10.20 -1.77
C MET A 179 -3.11 -10.53 -2.82
N VAL A 180 -2.91 -11.58 -3.61
CA VAL A 180 -3.92 -12.07 -4.57
C VAL A 180 -5.19 -12.51 -3.85
N LYS A 181 -5.07 -13.27 -2.76
CA LYS A 181 -6.22 -13.70 -1.95
C LYS A 181 -6.96 -12.54 -1.27
N ALA A 182 -6.26 -11.45 -0.96
CA ALA A 182 -6.85 -10.30 -0.29
C ALA A 182 -7.89 -9.57 -1.15
N PHE A 183 -7.77 -9.58 -2.47
CA PHE A 183 -8.82 -9.07 -3.33
C PHE A 183 -10.08 -9.94 -3.21
N PRO A 184 -11.26 -9.36 -2.96
CA PRO A 184 -12.50 -10.14 -2.92
C PRO A 184 -12.93 -10.61 -4.32
N MET A 185 -13.99 -11.40 -4.36
CA MET A 185 -14.72 -11.70 -5.58
C MET A 185 -15.54 -10.47 -6.01
N LEU A 186 -16.13 -10.51 -7.21
CA LEU A 186 -16.89 -9.39 -7.77
C LEU A 186 -18.10 -8.97 -6.92
N ASP A 187 -18.65 -9.87 -6.12
CA ASP A 187 -19.71 -9.59 -5.14
C ASP A 187 -19.19 -9.03 -3.80
N GLY A 188 -17.91 -8.76 -3.70
CA GLY A 188 -17.25 -8.20 -2.52
C GLY A 188 -16.98 -9.17 -1.39
N LYS A 189 -17.29 -10.48 -1.58
CA LYS A 189 -17.04 -11.54 -0.59
C LYS A 189 -15.74 -12.29 -0.89
N SER A 190 -15.21 -13.00 0.11
CA SER A 190 -14.07 -13.89 -0.09
C SER A 190 -14.46 -15.09 -0.97
N PHE A 191 -13.47 -15.67 -1.69
CA PHE A 191 -13.67 -16.85 -2.54
C PHE A 191 -14.20 -18.09 -1.77
N ASP A 192 -13.95 -18.14 -0.48
CA ASP A 192 -14.34 -19.22 0.44
C ASP A 192 -15.56 -18.88 1.31
N ASP A 193 -16.21 -17.73 1.11
CA ASP A 193 -17.46 -17.38 1.79
C ASP A 193 -18.64 -18.14 1.14
N PRO A 194 -19.26 -19.11 1.85
CA PRO A 194 -20.33 -19.93 1.26
C PRO A 194 -21.61 -19.15 0.91
N THR A 195 -21.72 -17.90 1.36
CA THR A 195 -22.84 -17.01 1.01
C THR A 195 -22.55 -16.18 -0.24
N GLY A 196 -21.36 -16.30 -0.80
CA GLY A 196 -20.93 -15.56 -2.00
C GLY A 196 -21.53 -16.14 -3.27
N LYS A 197 -21.92 -15.25 -4.19
CA LYS A 197 -22.36 -15.61 -5.54
C LYS A 197 -21.26 -16.33 -6.33
N TYR A 198 -20.00 -15.98 -6.05
CA TYR A 198 -18.83 -16.52 -6.71
C TYR A 198 -18.02 -17.46 -5.79
N TYR A 199 -18.70 -18.13 -4.88
CA TYR A 199 -18.10 -19.10 -3.97
C TYR A 199 -17.33 -20.19 -4.72
N VAL A 200 -16.10 -20.45 -4.30
CA VAL A 200 -15.18 -21.42 -4.92
C VAL A 200 -14.96 -22.65 -4.04
N GLY A 201 -15.08 -22.51 -2.74
CA GLY A 201 -15.01 -23.57 -1.75
C GLY A 201 -13.67 -23.67 -1.04
N ASN A 202 -12.56 -23.86 -1.76
CA ASN A 202 -11.26 -24.00 -1.12
C ASN A 202 -10.13 -23.38 -1.96
N GLU A 203 -8.97 -23.22 -1.34
CA GLU A 203 -7.81 -22.55 -1.93
C GLU A 203 -7.23 -23.30 -3.14
N ASP A 204 -7.23 -24.64 -3.15
CA ASP A 204 -6.67 -25.40 -4.27
C ASP A 204 -7.50 -25.21 -5.55
N VAL A 205 -8.83 -25.18 -5.43
CA VAL A 205 -9.73 -24.89 -6.54
C VAL A 205 -9.63 -23.43 -6.95
N PHE A 206 -9.54 -22.52 -5.98
CA PHE A 206 -9.37 -21.10 -6.24
C PHE A 206 -8.06 -20.82 -7.00
N LEU A 207 -6.97 -21.45 -6.63
CA LEU A 207 -5.67 -21.31 -7.27
C LEU A 207 -5.73 -21.59 -8.80
N GLN A 208 -6.58 -22.54 -9.25
CA GLN A 208 -6.71 -22.86 -10.68
C GLN A 208 -7.56 -21.87 -11.48
N ARG A 209 -8.19 -20.89 -10.84
CA ARG A 209 -9.06 -19.89 -11.47
C ARG A 209 -9.07 -18.54 -10.75
N TYR A 210 -7.99 -18.22 -10.07
CA TYR A 210 -7.86 -17.04 -9.18
C TYR A 210 -8.06 -15.69 -9.88
N TRP A 211 -8.03 -15.64 -11.20
CA TRP A 211 -8.29 -14.44 -12.02
C TRP A 211 -9.77 -14.23 -12.36
N MET A 212 -10.63 -15.22 -12.13
CA MET A 212 -12.03 -15.21 -12.58
C MET A 212 -12.93 -14.50 -11.55
N ASN A 213 -13.87 -13.68 -12.06
CA ASN A 213 -14.91 -13.05 -11.24
C ASN A 213 -14.37 -12.27 -10.02
N ARG A 214 -13.31 -11.52 -10.24
CA ARG A 214 -12.62 -10.76 -9.18
C ARG A 214 -13.14 -9.33 -9.06
N ASP A 215 -12.89 -8.73 -7.92
CA ASP A 215 -12.88 -7.27 -7.74
C ASP A 215 -12.17 -6.63 -8.94
N PRO A 216 -12.76 -5.66 -9.64
CA PRO A 216 -12.13 -5.06 -10.83
C PRO A 216 -10.74 -4.49 -10.58
N ARG A 217 -10.43 -4.01 -9.36
CA ARG A 217 -9.10 -3.54 -8.98
C ARG A 217 -8.02 -4.62 -9.07
N PHE A 218 -8.38 -5.90 -9.06
CA PHE A 218 -7.43 -6.99 -9.26
C PHE A 218 -6.74 -6.87 -10.62
N GLU A 219 -7.50 -6.65 -11.69
CA GLU A 219 -6.97 -6.44 -13.04
C GLU A 219 -6.12 -5.16 -13.15
N ASP A 220 -6.46 -4.11 -12.40
CA ASP A 220 -5.69 -2.87 -12.38
C ASP A 220 -4.38 -2.99 -11.59
N CYS A 221 -4.30 -3.93 -10.63
CA CYS A 221 -3.18 -4.03 -9.69
C CYS A 221 -2.23 -5.19 -9.93
N ILE A 222 -2.71 -6.31 -10.48
CA ILE A 222 -1.97 -7.56 -10.59
C ILE A 222 -1.82 -7.97 -12.06
N LEU A 223 -0.59 -8.11 -12.52
CA LEU A 223 -0.27 -8.70 -13.81
C LEU A 223 0.06 -10.18 -13.59
N TYR A 224 -0.90 -11.04 -13.91
CA TYR A 224 -0.81 -12.47 -13.72
C TYR A 224 -0.45 -13.21 -15.03
N ASN A 225 -0.17 -14.49 -14.94
CA ASN A 225 0.21 -15.32 -16.11
C ASN A 225 -0.85 -15.31 -17.20
N ALA A 226 -0.42 -15.06 -18.42
CA ALA A 226 -1.24 -14.95 -19.64
C ALA A 226 -2.29 -13.82 -19.62
N ALA A 227 -2.21 -12.87 -18.69
CA ALA A 227 -3.04 -11.66 -18.71
C ALA A 227 -2.77 -10.81 -19.96
N LEU A 228 -3.81 -10.15 -20.48
CA LEU A 228 -3.66 -9.17 -21.55
C LEU A 228 -2.91 -7.94 -21.04
N TYR A 229 -1.82 -7.59 -21.72
CA TYR A 229 -0.98 -6.46 -21.35
C TYR A 229 -0.41 -5.77 -22.61
N PRO A 230 -1.25 -5.14 -23.41
CA PRO A 230 -0.88 -4.59 -24.74
C PRO A 230 -0.10 -3.28 -24.59
N VAL A 231 1.13 -3.38 -24.11
CA VAL A 231 2.06 -2.25 -24.01
C VAL A 231 2.40 -1.72 -25.42
N SER A 232 2.58 -0.41 -25.55
CA SER A 232 2.96 0.24 -26.82
C SER A 232 4.19 -0.42 -27.43
N GLY A 233 4.13 -0.66 -28.74
CA GLY A 233 5.14 -1.43 -29.48
C GLY A 233 4.92 -2.95 -29.47
N THR A 234 3.87 -3.45 -28.77
CA THR A 234 3.43 -4.85 -28.84
C THR A 234 2.12 -4.97 -29.63
N SER A 235 1.66 -6.18 -29.92
CA SER A 235 0.34 -6.39 -30.52
C SER A 235 -0.79 -6.12 -29.54
N THR A 236 -1.98 -5.79 -30.04
CA THR A 236 -3.18 -5.62 -29.20
C THR A 236 -3.60 -6.88 -28.45
N GLY A 237 -3.19 -8.05 -28.95
CA GLY A 237 -3.41 -9.35 -28.28
C GLY A 237 -2.26 -9.81 -27.40
N TYR A 238 -1.28 -8.94 -27.12
CA TYR A 238 -0.12 -9.29 -26.33
C TYR A 238 -0.53 -9.77 -24.93
N ARG A 239 -0.03 -10.96 -24.58
CA ARG A 239 -0.20 -11.54 -23.24
C ARG A 239 1.15 -11.65 -22.56
N GLN A 240 1.18 -11.26 -21.29
CA GLN A 240 2.37 -11.45 -20.46
C GLN A 240 2.35 -12.85 -19.86
N TYR A 241 3.35 -13.67 -20.20
CA TYR A 241 3.54 -14.96 -19.59
C TYR A 241 4.54 -14.87 -18.43
N THR A 242 4.21 -15.58 -17.36
CA THR A 242 5.07 -15.71 -16.17
C THR A 242 5.48 -17.18 -15.96
N SER A 243 5.11 -18.05 -16.89
CA SER A 243 5.42 -19.48 -16.85
C SER A 243 6.91 -19.73 -17.10
N VAL A 244 7.45 -20.65 -16.33
CA VAL A 244 8.85 -21.09 -16.47
C VAL A 244 9.11 -21.67 -17.86
N GLY A 245 10.16 -21.23 -18.53
CA GLY A 245 10.57 -21.74 -19.83
C GLY A 245 9.85 -21.11 -21.03
N ILE A 246 8.90 -20.20 -20.83
CA ILE A 246 8.24 -19.45 -21.90
C ILE A 246 8.78 -18.02 -21.96
N ALA A 247 9.51 -17.68 -23.05
CA ALA A 247 9.94 -16.34 -23.36
C ALA A 247 9.20 -15.85 -24.61
N VAL A 248 8.57 -14.69 -24.55
CA VAL A 248 7.76 -14.15 -25.66
C VAL A 248 8.58 -13.30 -26.64
N ARG A 249 9.78 -12.88 -26.26
CA ARG A 249 10.70 -12.08 -27.08
C ARG A 249 12.12 -12.65 -26.97
N GLU A 250 12.85 -12.64 -28.09
CA GLU A 250 14.23 -13.14 -28.14
C GLU A 250 15.21 -12.35 -27.25
N ASP A 251 14.93 -11.08 -27.03
CA ASP A 251 15.68 -10.16 -26.17
C ASP A 251 15.13 -10.11 -24.75
N SER A 252 14.05 -10.85 -24.49
CA SER A 252 13.46 -10.87 -23.17
C SER A 252 14.37 -11.70 -22.26
N TYR A 253 14.81 -11.08 -21.20
CA TYR A 253 15.14 -11.75 -19.95
C TYR A 253 13.83 -12.40 -19.45
N GLY A 254 13.23 -13.18 -20.35
CA GLY A 254 12.02 -13.93 -20.10
C GLY A 254 12.30 -14.86 -18.96
N ILE A 255 11.34 -14.96 -18.12
CA ILE A 255 11.26 -15.85 -16.99
C ILE A 255 11.60 -17.26 -17.42
N ASN A 256 12.87 -17.54 -17.47
CA ASN A 256 13.37 -18.90 -17.62
C ASN A 256 14.34 -19.20 -16.47
N PRO A 257 13.84 -19.73 -15.35
CA PRO A 257 14.71 -20.15 -14.24
C PRO A 257 15.66 -21.28 -14.64
N ASN A 258 15.50 -21.89 -15.83
CA ASN A 258 16.32 -23.00 -16.30
C ASN A 258 17.37 -22.62 -17.35
N VAL A 259 17.38 -21.40 -17.87
CA VAL A 259 18.45 -20.96 -18.75
C VAL A 259 19.52 -20.28 -17.89
N GLY A 260 20.44 -21.03 -17.41
CA GLY A 260 21.76 -20.84 -16.84
C GLY A 260 22.38 -19.44 -16.71
N SER A 261 21.64 -18.37 -16.63
CA SER A 261 22.09 -17.05 -16.27
C SER A 261 21.58 -16.70 -14.85
N THR A 262 22.46 -16.26 -14.02
CA THR A 262 22.21 -15.83 -12.63
C THR A 262 21.19 -14.68 -12.50
N ALA A 263 20.81 -14.03 -13.60
CA ALA A 263 19.82 -12.96 -13.65
C ALA A 263 18.37 -13.46 -13.60
N THR A 264 18.11 -14.68 -14.03
CA THR A 264 16.74 -15.18 -14.30
C THR A 264 16.01 -15.79 -13.12
N GLN A 265 16.70 -16.20 -12.07
CA GLN A 265 16.05 -16.68 -10.84
C GLN A 265 15.41 -15.58 -10.00
N ASN A 266 15.80 -14.32 -10.23
CA ASN A 266 15.34 -13.17 -9.43
C ASN A 266 14.19 -12.40 -10.07
N ASP A 267 13.88 -12.61 -11.36
CA ASP A 267 13.03 -11.69 -12.12
C ASP A 267 11.54 -11.84 -11.87
N VAL A 268 11.04 -13.00 -11.42
CA VAL A 268 9.64 -13.19 -11.01
C VAL A 268 9.54 -14.14 -9.83
N ILE A 269 10.04 -13.68 -8.72
CA ILE A 269 10.08 -14.46 -7.49
C ILE A 269 8.70 -15.01 -7.12
N SER A 270 7.63 -14.21 -7.32
CA SER A 270 6.26 -14.62 -6.99
C SER A 270 5.42 -15.15 -8.15
N GLY A 271 5.93 -15.16 -9.38
CA GLY A 271 5.17 -15.56 -10.58
C GLY A 271 4.14 -14.54 -11.06
N MET A 272 4.19 -13.32 -10.55
CA MET A 272 3.29 -12.22 -10.89
C MET A 272 4.02 -10.89 -10.80
N TYR A 273 3.48 -9.85 -11.46
CA TYR A 273 4.00 -8.49 -11.39
C TYR A 273 2.96 -7.52 -10.85
N VAL A 274 3.40 -6.39 -10.35
CA VAL A 274 2.52 -5.25 -10.06
C VAL A 274 2.14 -4.60 -11.39
N ARG A 275 0.84 -4.31 -11.55
CA ARG A 275 0.29 -3.59 -12.70
C ARG A 275 -0.18 -2.18 -12.35
N LYS A 276 -0.42 -1.93 -11.07
CA LYS A 276 -0.94 -0.67 -10.54
C LYS A 276 -0.11 0.52 -10.99
N GLY A 277 -0.77 1.47 -11.67
CA GLY A 277 -0.12 2.67 -12.16
C GLY A 277 0.85 2.46 -13.32
N SER A 278 0.78 1.30 -14.01
CA SER A 278 1.54 1.08 -15.22
C SER A 278 0.88 1.75 -16.43
N ASP A 279 1.61 2.63 -17.11
CA ASP A 279 1.16 3.30 -18.32
C ASP A 279 1.49 2.47 -19.56
N VAL A 280 0.55 1.65 -20.01
CA VAL A 280 0.71 0.80 -21.20
C VAL A 280 0.93 1.57 -22.50
N SER A 281 0.74 2.90 -22.53
CA SER A 281 1.06 3.73 -23.69
C SER A 281 2.56 3.92 -23.90
N LEU A 282 3.37 3.72 -22.89
CA LEU A 282 4.83 3.80 -22.96
C LEU A 282 5.43 2.49 -23.48
N SER A 283 6.17 2.54 -24.57
CA SER A 283 6.99 1.42 -25.02
C SER A 283 8.18 1.15 -24.08
N GLN A 284 8.83 0.00 -24.25
CA GLN A 284 10.04 -0.35 -23.46
C GLN A 284 11.10 0.77 -23.49
N ASP A 285 11.28 1.44 -24.64
CA ASP A 285 12.30 2.48 -24.78
C ASP A 285 11.93 3.78 -24.06
N LEU A 286 10.65 3.97 -23.76
CA LEU A 286 10.12 5.19 -23.15
C LEU A 286 9.81 5.06 -21.65
N VAL A 287 10.00 3.89 -21.04
CA VAL A 287 9.70 3.72 -19.59
C VAL A 287 10.46 4.69 -18.68
N SER A 288 11.65 5.14 -19.11
CA SER A 288 12.43 6.11 -18.34
C SER A 288 11.90 7.55 -18.43
N THR A 289 10.93 7.80 -19.32
CA THR A 289 10.27 9.11 -19.45
C THR A 289 8.98 9.21 -18.64
N PHE A 290 8.60 8.15 -17.92
CA PHE A 290 7.41 8.14 -17.07
C PHE A 290 7.46 9.29 -16.06
N ASP A 291 6.47 10.15 -16.10
CA ASP A 291 6.43 11.39 -15.31
C ASP A 291 5.05 11.72 -14.74
N HIS A 292 4.14 10.74 -14.70
CA HIS A 292 2.88 10.92 -13.98
C HIS A 292 3.11 11.23 -12.51
N ASP A 293 2.31 12.15 -12.00
CA ASP A 293 2.34 12.56 -10.60
C ASP A 293 1.98 11.38 -9.68
N TYR A 294 2.74 11.22 -8.60
CA TYR A 294 2.40 10.21 -7.59
C TYR A 294 1.39 10.78 -6.57
N PRO A 295 0.22 10.17 -6.40
CA PRO A 295 -0.78 10.60 -5.42
C PRO A 295 -0.31 10.22 -4.00
N PHE A 296 0.53 11.07 -3.39
CA PHE A 296 1.09 10.83 -2.06
C PHE A 296 0.01 10.69 -0.98
N MET A 297 -1.06 11.48 -1.12
CA MET A 297 -2.29 11.32 -0.34
C MET A 297 -3.49 11.55 -1.25
N ARG A 298 -4.47 10.66 -1.17
CA ARG A 298 -5.70 10.71 -1.95
C ARG A 298 -6.92 10.55 -1.05
N LEU A 299 -8.09 10.96 -1.55
CA LEU A 299 -9.32 10.99 -0.75
C LEU A 299 -9.68 9.65 -0.13
N ALA A 300 -9.44 8.53 -0.82
CA ALA A 300 -9.70 7.21 -0.26
C ALA A 300 -8.95 6.97 1.06
N GLU A 301 -7.69 7.44 1.19
CA GLU A 301 -6.97 7.35 2.47
C GLU A 301 -7.67 8.16 3.57
N VAL A 302 -8.11 9.39 3.26
CA VAL A 302 -8.87 10.24 4.20
C VAL A 302 -10.18 9.58 4.61
N MET A 303 -10.89 8.96 3.66
CA MET A 303 -12.12 8.20 3.93
C MET A 303 -11.88 7.02 4.87
N PHE A 304 -10.78 6.29 4.72
CA PHE A 304 -10.42 5.22 5.64
C PHE A 304 -10.07 5.72 7.04
N ILE A 305 -9.34 6.83 7.15
CA ILE A 305 -9.03 7.45 8.44
C ILE A 305 -10.35 7.83 9.15
N TYR A 306 -11.28 8.42 8.40
CA TYR A 306 -12.60 8.81 8.91
C TYR A 306 -13.45 7.59 9.29
N ALA A 307 -13.51 6.57 8.43
CA ALA A 307 -14.25 5.33 8.69
C ALA A 307 -13.76 4.62 9.96
N GLU A 308 -12.45 4.49 10.13
CA GLU A 308 -11.86 3.80 11.29
C GLU A 308 -12.14 4.57 12.57
N ALA A 309 -11.85 5.88 12.62
CA ALA A 309 -12.12 6.69 13.79
C ALA A 309 -13.62 6.73 14.13
N ALA A 310 -14.50 6.85 13.13
CA ALA A 310 -15.96 6.82 13.30
C ALA A 310 -16.43 5.49 13.91
N ASN A 311 -15.92 4.36 13.42
CA ASN A 311 -16.26 3.05 13.97
C ASN A 311 -15.87 2.92 15.44
N GLU A 312 -14.70 3.44 15.82
CA GLU A 312 -14.19 3.31 17.19
C GLU A 312 -14.95 4.18 18.19
N VAL A 313 -15.55 5.28 17.76
CA VAL A 313 -16.42 6.12 18.60
C VAL A 313 -17.92 5.84 18.46
N GLY A 314 -18.29 4.79 17.71
CA GLY A 314 -19.68 4.30 17.65
C GLY A 314 -20.49 4.80 16.45
N HIS A 315 -19.95 5.64 15.57
CA HIS A 315 -20.59 6.10 14.32
C HIS A 315 -20.39 5.08 13.18
N ARG A 316 -20.95 3.87 13.37
CA ARG A 316 -20.78 2.73 12.46
C ARG A 316 -21.40 2.94 11.09
N ASP A 317 -22.49 3.67 11.03
CA ASP A 317 -23.18 4.08 9.79
C ASP A 317 -22.25 4.89 8.88
N VAL A 318 -21.50 5.82 9.45
CA VAL A 318 -20.50 6.61 8.74
C VAL A 318 -19.38 5.70 8.20
N ALA A 319 -18.87 4.80 9.03
CA ALA A 319 -17.83 3.86 8.62
C ALA A 319 -18.26 2.98 7.45
N VAL A 320 -19.45 2.41 7.53
CA VAL A 320 -20.04 1.56 6.47
C VAL A 320 -20.27 2.36 5.19
N ASP A 321 -20.77 3.62 5.30
CA ASP A 321 -20.98 4.47 4.13
C ASP A 321 -19.69 4.78 3.37
N MET A 322 -18.60 5.09 4.08
CA MET A 322 -17.28 5.31 3.45
C MET A 322 -16.82 4.07 2.67
N LEU A 323 -16.93 2.87 3.27
CA LEU A 323 -16.58 1.63 2.60
C LEU A 323 -17.45 1.34 1.38
N LYS A 324 -18.75 1.59 1.47
CA LYS A 324 -19.69 1.41 0.34
C LYS A 324 -19.35 2.31 -0.84
N GLN A 325 -18.98 3.56 -0.58
CA GLN A 325 -18.58 4.50 -1.64
C GLN A 325 -17.31 4.01 -2.36
N ILE A 326 -16.31 3.54 -1.62
CA ILE A 326 -15.06 2.98 -2.18
C ILE A 326 -15.36 1.73 -3.03
N ARG A 327 -16.13 0.77 -2.50
CA ARG A 327 -16.49 -0.46 -3.21
C ARG A 327 -17.35 -0.21 -4.43
N LYS A 328 -18.26 0.76 -4.35
CA LYS A 328 -19.05 1.21 -5.51
C LYS A 328 -18.16 1.75 -6.63
N ARG A 329 -17.21 2.63 -6.30
CA ARG A 329 -16.23 3.15 -7.26
C ARG A 329 -15.38 2.04 -7.85
N ALA A 330 -14.98 1.05 -7.06
CA ALA A 330 -14.24 -0.13 -7.51
C ALA A 330 -15.02 -1.01 -8.49
N GLY A 331 -16.35 -0.87 -8.58
CA GLY A 331 -17.19 -1.66 -9.45
C GLY A 331 -17.65 -3.00 -8.86
N ILE A 332 -17.55 -3.16 -7.55
CA ILE A 332 -18.08 -4.33 -6.83
C ILE A 332 -19.62 -4.33 -6.92
N GLU A 333 -20.23 -5.50 -7.07
CA GLU A 333 -21.69 -5.67 -7.10
C GLU A 333 -22.31 -5.26 -5.75
N ALA A 334 -23.38 -4.48 -5.79
CA ALA A 334 -24.01 -3.96 -4.58
C ALA A 334 -24.61 -5.05 -3.68
N GLY A 335 -24.98 -6.20 -4.26
CA GLY A 335 -25.80 -7.20 -3.59
C GLY A 335 -27.24 -6.73 -3.36
N GLU A 336 -28.12 -7.66 -2.95
CA GLU A 336 -29.53 -7.32 -2.66
C GLU A 336 -29.67 -6.41 -1.42
N ASP A 337 -28.74 -6.51 -0.50
CA ASP A 337 -28.67 -5.72 0.74
C ASP A 337 -28.02 -4.33 0.56
N GLY A 338 -27.44 -4.07 -0.60
CA GLY A 338 -26.72 -2.82 -0.88
C GLY A 338 -25.46 -2.64 -0.04
N LEU A 339 -24.88 -3.74 0.50
CA LEU A 339 -23.69 -3.72 1.35
C LEU A 339 -22.39 -4.03 0.60
N TYR A 340 -22.46 -4.34 -0.69
CA TYR A 340 -21.26 -4.64 -1.49
C TYR A 340 -20.39 -5.77 -0.89
N GLY A 341 -21.02 -6.77 -0.27
CA GLY A 341 -20.38 -7.90 0.39
C GLY A 341 -19.72 -7.58 1.75
N LEU A 342 -19.94 -6.38 2.30
CA LEU A 342 -19.39 -6.00 3.61
C LEU A 342 -20.10 -6.78 4.74
N LYS A 343 -19.29 -7.19 5.74
CA LYS A 343 -19.78 -7.69 7.03
C LYS A 343 -19.85 -6.51 7.99
N VAL A 344 -21.05 -6.27 8.57
CA VAL A 344 -21.37 -5.07 9.36
C VAL A 344 -22.03 -5.39 10.71
N GLY A 345 -21.84 -6.60 11.23
CA GLY A 345 -22.52 -7.08 12.44
C GLY A 345 -22.10 -6.39 13.74
N GLY A 346 -20.91 -5.79 13.78
CA GLY A 346 -20.42 -5.11 14.98
C GLY A 346 -19.14 -4.31 14.76
N ARG A 347 -18.71 -3.58 15.80
CA ARG A 347 -17.51 -2.71 15.78
C ARG A 347 -16.26 -3.46 15.29
N GLU A 348 -16.06 -4.70 15.75
CA GLU A 348 -14.90 -5.50 15.40
C GLU A 348 -14.93 -5.97 13.94
N GLU A 349 -16.09 -6.44 13.46
CA GLU A 349 -16.25 -6.81 12.05
C GLU A 349 -16.04 -5.63 11.11
N ILE A 350 -16.61 -4.47 11.44
CA ILE A 350 -16.42 -3.26 10.64
C ILE A 350 -14.95 -2.82 10.66
N ARG A 351 -14.27 -2.88 11.81
CA ARG A 351 -12.83 -2.63 11.90
C ARG A 351 -12.03 -3.54 10.98
N GLN A 352 -12.33 -4.84 10.98
CA GLN A 352 -11.66 -5.78 10.09
C GLN A 352 -11.98 -5.46 8.62
N ALA A 353 -13.22 -5.17 8.29
CA ALA A 353 -13.62 -4.79 6.93
C ALA A 353 -12.88 -3.51 6.46
N ILE A 354 -12.68 -2.53 7.33
CA ILE A 354 -11.88 -1.32 7.02
C ILE A 354 -10.43 -1.69 6.72
N LEU A 355 -9.80 -2.51 7.54
CA LEU A 355 -8.40 -2.91 7.36
C LEU A 355 -8.20 -3.77 6.10
N ASP A 356 -9.14 -4.66 5.80
CA ASP A 356 -9.11 -5.48 4.59
C ASP A 356 -9.30 -4.62 3.34
N GLU A 357 -10.26 -3.69 3.36
CA GLU A 357 -10.48 -2.77 2.25
C GLU A 357 -9.31 -1.83 2.02
N ARG A 358 -8.69 -1.31 3.10
CA ARG A 358 -7.45 -0.53 3.01
C ARG A 358 -6.33 -1.32 2.35
N ASN A 359 -6.19 -2.61 2.69
CA ASN A 359 -5.16 -3.48 2.13
C ASN A 359 -5.31 -3.66 0.61
N VAL A 360 -6.54 -3.70 0.11
CA VAL A 360 -6.84 -3.82 -1.33
C VAL A 360 -6.75 -2.47 -2.03
N GLU A 361 -7.47 -1.49 -1.53
CA GLU A 361 -7.58 -0.16 -2.15
C GLU A 361 -6.21 0.55 -2.22
N LEU A 362 -5.44 0.49 -1.12
CA LEU A 362 -4.14 1.15 -0.99
C LEU A 362 -2.96 0.19 -1.20
N CYS A 363 -3.18 -0.97 -1.85
CA CYS A 363 -2.09 -1.91 -2.12
C CYS A 363 -0.99 -1.23 -2.95
N PHE A 364 0.26 -1.56 -2.66
CA PHE A 364 1.47 -1.02 -3.31
C PHE A 364 1.69 0.50 -3.14
N GLU A 365 0.94 1.16 -2.25
CA GLU A 365 1.12 2.58 -1.90
C GLU A 365 1.88 2.78 -0.56
N GLY A 366 2.49 1.74 0.00
CA GLY A 366 3.31 1.83 1.23
C GLY A 366 2.53 1.76 2.55
N HIS A 367 1.22 1.54 2.53
CA HIS A 367 0.37 1.60 3.73
C HIS A 367 0.38 0.33 4.59
N ARG A 368 0.48 -0.86 3.98
CA ARG A 368 0.28 -2.14 4.69
C ARG A 368 1.21 -2.35 5.90
N PHE A 369 2.49 -2.04 5.75
CA PHE A 369 3.46 -2.17 6.84
C PHE A 369 3.08 -1.29 8.03
N MET A 370 2.68 -0.05 7.75
CA MET A 370 2.28 0.90 8.79
C MET A 370 0.96 0.49 9.45
N ASP A 371 -0.01 0.00 8.69
CA ASP A 371 -1.27 -0.51 9.23
C ASP A 371 -1.04 -1.71 10.16
N LEU A 372 -0.22 -2.66 9.77
CA LEU A 372 0.15 -3.81 10.62
C LEU A 372 0.82 -3.39 11.93
N ARG A 373 1.68 -2.36 11.88
CA ARG A 373 2.34 -1.84 13.08
C ARG A 373 1.36 -1.10 13.99
N ARG A 374 0.66 -0.07 13.47
CA ARG A 374 -0.22 0.77 14.28
C ARG A 374 -1.37 0.00 14.92
N THR A 375 -1.89 -1.04 14.25
CA THR A 375 -2.95 -1.91 14.78
C THR A 375 -2.42 -3.07 15.64
N ARG A 376 -1.10 -3.22 15.77
CA ARG A 376 -0.42 -4.33 16.44
C ARG A 376 -0.77 -5.71 15.85
N ASN A 377 -1.02 -5.74 14.55
CA ASN A 377 -1.32 -6.96 13.80
C ASN A 377 -0.06 -7.61 13.17
N MET A 378 1.13 -7.02 13.31
CA MET A 378 2.36 -7.57 12.75
C MET A 378 2.68 -8.97 13.26
N MET A 379 2.37 -9.26 14.54
CA MET A 379 2.62 -10.57 15.13
C MET A 379 1.85 -11.71 14.45
N GLN A 380 0.77 -11.42 13.72
CA GLN A 380 0.04 -12.42 12.93
C GLN A 380 0.89 -12.99 11.78
N LEU A 381 1.91 -12.28 11.34
CA LEU A 381 2.84 -12.75 10.31
C LEU A 381 3.91 -13.70 10.86
N ASN A 382 4.12 -13.74 12.19
CA ASN A 382 5.20 -14.51 12.77
C ASN A 382 5.04 -16.01 12.48
N GLY A 383 6.07 -16.61 11.94
CA GLY A 383 6.08 -18.03 11.55
C GLY A 383 5.43 -18.34 10.20
N LEU A 384 4.81 -17.36 9.53
CA LEU A 384 4.25 -17.56 8.18
C LEU A 384 5.35 -17.57 7.13
N GLN A 385 5.08 -18.27 6.02
CA GLN A 385 5.90 -18.29 4.81
C GLN A 385 5.27 -17.42 3.73
N LYS A 386 6.07 -16.86 2.83
CA LYS A 386 5.58 -16.20 1.62
C LYS A 386 5.42 -17.21 0.49
N TYR A 387 4.32 -17.08 -0.24
CA TYR A 387 4.07 -17.86 -1.44
C TYR A 387 3.88 -16.95 -2.66
N GLY A 388 4.29 -17.47 -3.79
CA GLY A 388 3.95 -17.03 -5.14
C GLY A 388 3.31 -18.17 -5.89
N ILE A 389 3.15 -18.00 -7.20
CA ILE A 389 2.50 -18.97 -8.09
C ILE A 389 3.50 -19.37 -9.17
N GLU A 390 3.53 -20.65 -9.50
CA GLU A 390 4.15 -21.17 -10.71
C GLU A 390 3.08 -21.64 -11.68
N ALA A 391 3.17 -21.19 -12.94
CA ALA A 391 2.26 -21.54 -14.01
C ALA A 391 2.93 -22.58 -14.92
N ILE A 392 2.30 -23.74 -15.10
CA ILE A 392 2.78 -24.87 -15.91
C ILE A 392 1.80 -25.04 -17.07
N ALA A 393 2.27 -24.87 -18.31
CA ALA A 393 1.42 -25.01 -19.50
C ALA A 393 0.94 -26.46 -19.66
N ILE A 394 -0.35 -26.65 -19.93
CA ILE A 394 -1.00 -27.95 -20.06
C ILE A 394 -1.74 -28.11 -21.39
N ASN A 395 -1.81 -29.32 -21.88
CA ASN A 395 -2.65 -29.74 -22.98
C ASN A 395 -4.12 -29.88 -22.56
N GLU A 396 -5.03 -30.07 -23.51
CA GLU A 396 -6.46 -30.27 -23.23
C GLU A 396 -6.75 -31.49 -22.37
N ASP A 397 -5.89 -32.50 -22.43
CA ASP A 397 -5.98 -33.73 -21.61
C ASP A 397 -5.40 -33.56 -20.19
N GLY A 398 -4.90 -32.36 -19.86
CA GLY A 398 -4.29 -32.02 -18.57
C GLY A 398 -2.82 -32.45 -18.44
N SER A 399 -2.22 -33.07 -19.44
CA SER A 399 -0.78 -33.36 -19.46
C SER A 399 0.04 -32.10 -19.66
N GLU A 400 1.26 -32.05 -19.09
CA GLU A 400 2.15 -30.88 -19.26
C GLU A 400 2.60 -30.78 -20.72
N MET A 401 2.57 -29.54 -21.25
CA MET A 401 3.13 -29.25 -22.58
C MET A 401 4.64 -29.32 -22.53
N THR A 402 5.24 -29.75 -23.64
CA THR A 402 6.68 -29.53 -23.81
C THR A 402 6.98 -28.04 -23.87
N ILE A 403 8.16 -27.65 -23.38
CA ILE A 403 8.58 -26.21 -23.40
C ILE A 403 8.55 -25.67 -24.83
N THR A 404 8.97 -26.45 -25.82
CA THR A 404 8.97 -26.07 -27.26
C THR A 404 7.55 -25.76 -27.75
N GLU A 405 6.57 -26.60 -27.41
CA GLU A 405 5.19 -26.42 -27.84
C GLU A 405 4.56 -25.22 -27.11
N ALA A 406 4.74 -25.11 -25.79
CA ALA A 406 4.28 -24.01 -24.99
C ALA A 406 4.85 -22.67 -25.51
N GLN A 407 6.16 -22.63 -25.82
CA GLN A 407 6.82 -21.45 -26.40
C GLN A 407 6.23 -21.09 -27.77
N ARG A 408 6.01 -22.06 -28.65
CA ARG A 408 5.42 -21.82 -29.98
C ARG A 408 4.01 -21.23 -29.88
N LYS A 409 3.17 -21.78 -28.97
CA LYS A 409 1.82 -21.27 -28.74
C LYS A 409 1.83 -19.87 -28.10
N ALA A 410 2.73 -19.64 -27.16
CA ALA A 410 2.88 -18.34 -26.48
C ALA A 410 3.34 -17.25 -27.44
N ASN A 411 4.25 -17.51 -28.36
CA ASN A 411 4.70 -16.57 -29.40
C ASN A 411 3.55 -16.07 -30.30
N SER A 412 2.49 -16.87 -30.42
CA SER A 412 1.26 -16.48 -31.15
C SER A 412 0.13 -16.03 -30.20
N TYR A 413 0.41 -15.85 -28.91
CA TYR A 413 -0.55 -15.47 -27.86
C TYR A 413 -1.79 -16.39 -27.75
N LEU A 414 -1.63 -17.66 -28.11
CA LEU A 414 -2.71 -18.64 -28.12
C LEU A 414 -3.03 -19.22 -26.73
N LEU A 415 -2.09 -19.09 -25.78
CA LEU A 415 -2.31 -19.59 -24.42
C LEU A 415 -3.00 -18.52 -23.58
N THR A 416 -4.15 -18.88 -23.04
CA THR A 416 -4.92 -18.09 -22.06
C THR A 416 -4.65 -18.64 -20.65
N PRO A 417 -5.08 -17.97 -19.57
CA PRO A 417 -4.84 -18.44 -18.21
C PRO A 417 -5.34 -19.88 -17.97
N GLU A 418 -6.39 -20.31 -18.66
CA GLU A 418 -6.99 -21.65 -18.56
C GLU A 418 -6.10 -22.75 -19.12
N ASN A 419 -5.11 -22.42 -19.95
CA ASN A 419 -4.14 -23.37 -20.50
C ASN A 419 -2.97 -23.66 -19.56
N PHE A 420 -3.12 -23.30 -18.28
CA PHE A 420 -2.09 -23.53 -17.28
C PHE A 420 -2.66 -24.21 -16.04
N LYS A 421 -1.86 -25.10 -15.47
CA LYS A 421 -1.99 -25.56 -14.09
C LYS A 421 -1.16 -24.65 -13.20
N TYR A 422 -1.72 -24.26 -12.08
CA TYR A 422 -1.04 -23.38 -11.12
C TYR A 422 -0.70 -24.14 -9.85
N VAL A 423 0.52 -23.93 -9.36
CA VAL A 423 1.00 -24.50 -8.11
C VAL A 423 1.59 -23.38 -7.23
N LEU A 424 1.42 -23.51 -5.92
CA LEU A 424 2.06 -22.60 -4.99
C LEU A 424 3.55 -22.88 -4.93
N ARG A 425 4.33 -21.83 -4.97
CA ARG A 425 5.78 -21.87 -4.82
C ARG A 425 6.19 -21.01 -3.63
N MET A 426 6.96 -21.57 -2.73
CA MET A 426 7.52 -20.80 -1.62
C MET A 426 8.49 -19.74 -2.16
N VAL A 427 8.28 -18.49 -1.72
CA VAL A 427 9.17 -17.38 -2.03
C VAL A 427 10.22 -17.27 -0.92
N PRO A 428 11.51 -17.34 -1.22
CA PRO A 428 12.55 -17.21 -0.22
C PRO A 428 12.47 -15.86 0.52
N ILE A 429 12.62 -15.90 1.82
CA ILE A 429 12.86 -14.72 2.65
C ILE A 429 14.38 -14.70 2.88
N SER A 430 15.09 -13.85 2.12
CA SER A 430 16.56 -13.77 2.21
C SER A 430 16.99 -13.44 3.65
N ALA A 431 18.10 -14.04 4.06
CA ALA A 431 18.69 -13.93 5.40
C ALA A 431 17.96 -14.68 6.54
N ILE A 432 16.85 -15.41 6.28
CA ILE A 432 16.18 -16.22 7.30
C ILE A 432 16.23 -17.69 6.86
N ALA A 433 16.97 -18.51 7.59
CA ALA A 433 17.23 -19.92 7.21
C ALA A 433 15.96 -20.78 7.10
N GLU A 434 14.91 -20.45 7.85
CA GLU A 434 13.64 -21.20 7.86
C GLU A 434 12.63 -20.71 6.83
N ASN A 435 12.91 -19.66 6.06
CA ASN A 435 11.98 -19.02 5.14
C ASN A 435 10.62 -18.62 5.78
N LYS A 436 10.65 -18.21 7.03
CA LYS A 436 9.48 -17.75 7.80
C LYS A 436 9.71 -16.34 8.30
N PHE A 437 8.64 -15.57 8.42
CA PHE A 437 8.72 -14.29 9.09
C PHE A 437 9.08 -14.48 10.56
N LEU A 438 10.10 -13.76 11.02
CA LEU A 438 10.49 -13.68 12.43
C LEU A 438 10.13 -12.29 12.94
N ILE A 439 8.96 -12.17 13.54
CA ILE A 439 8.45 -10.92 14.08
C ILE A 439 8.59 -10.92 15.60
N GLN A 440 9.11 -9.84 16.15
CA GLN A 440 9.26 -9.63 17.58
C GLN A 440 8.42 -8.44 18.05
N GLU A 441 7.96 -8.46 19.30
CA GLU A 441 7.24 -7.34 19.90
C GLU A 441 8.02 -6.03 19.88
N SER A 442 9.35 -6.11 19.95
CA SER A 442 10.22 -4.94 19.84
C SER A 442 10.09 -4.20 18.51
N TYR A 443 9.61 -4.83 17.43
CA TYR A 443 9.51 -4.22 16.10
C TYR A 443 8.39 -3.19 15.95
N TYR A 444 7.50 -3.06 16.95
CA TYR A 444 6.51 -1.98 16.94
C TYR A 444 7.11 -0.59 17.11
N PHE A 445 8.27 -0.49 17.79
CA PHE A 445 9.06 0.73 17.81
C PHE A 445 10.52 0.38 17.54
N PHE A 446 11.13 1.06 16.59
CA PHE A 446 12.54 0.84 16.28
C PHE A 446 13.44 1.46 17.35
N PRO A 447 14.65 0.91 17.53
CA PRO A 447 15.63 1.48 18.47
C PRO A 447 16.16 2.83 17.97
N ILE A 448 16.61 3.65 18.90
CA ILE A 448 17.53 4.75 18.55
C ILE A 448 18.86 4.13 18.19
N GLN A 449 19.44 4.57 17.09
CA GLN A 449 20.74 4.07 16.63
C GLN A 449 21.82 4.30 17.69
N GLU A 450 22.62 3.28 17.98
CA GLU A 450 23.64 3.33 19.03
C GLU A 450 24.61 4.50 18.86
N SER A 451 25.03 4.79 17.62
CA SER A 451 25.91 5.94 17.34
C SER A 451 25.30 7.27 17.81
N LYS A 452 23.97 7.43 17.75
CA LYS A 452 23.29 8.66 18.20
C LYS A 452 23.24 8.77 19.72
N ILE A 453 23.11 7.64 20.41
CA ILE A 453 23.19 7.60 21.87
C ILE A 453 24.62 7.91 22.34
N LEU A 454 25.65 7.42 21.63
CA LEU A 454 27.03 7.74 21.92
C LEU A 454 27.36 9.23 21.67
N GLU A 455 26.78 9.85 20.63
CA GLU A 455 26.90 11.27 20.35
C GLU A 455 26.19 12.15 21.38
N ASN A 456 25.02 11.71 21.87
CA ASN A 456 24.24 12.42 22.90
C ASN A 456 23.82 11.44 24.02
N PRO A 457 24.57 11.36 25.13
CA PRO A 457 24.29 10.41 26.22
C PRO A 457 22.99 10.68 26.97
N ASN A 458 22.33 11.81 26.74
CA ASN A 458 20.98 12.11 27.29
C ASN A 458 19.85 11.48 26.47
N LEU A 459 20.16 10.82 25.33
CA LEU A 459 19.19 10.05 24.56
C LEU A 459 19.02 8.65 25.14
N GLU A 460 17.90 8.40 25.82
CA GLU A 460 17.56 7.09 26.32
C GLU A 460 17.08 6.16 25.20
N GLN A 461 17.49 4.88 25.25
CA GLN A 461 16.96 3.83 24.37
C GLN A 461 15.53 3.45 24.76
N ASN A 462 14.74 3.02 23.79
CA ASN A 462 13.41 2.47 24.02
C ASN A 462 13.45 1.22 24.93
N ASN A 463 12.47 1.09 25.83
CA ASN A 463 12.38 -0.01 26.80
C ASN A 463 12.23 -1.39 26.12
N ASN A 464 11.59 -1.47 24.96
CA ASN A 464 11.50 -2.70 24.15
C ASN A 464 12.83 -3.09 23.45
N TRP A 465 13.88 -2.27 23.61
CA TRP A 465 15.25 -2.53 23.16
C TRP A 465 16.26 -2.44 24.32
N GLY A 466 15.79 -2.67 25.55
CA GLY A 466 16.63 -2.74 26.75
C GLY A 466 16.98 -1.39 27.37
N GLY A 467 16.38 -0.29 26.93
CA GLY A 467 16.51 1.04 27.53
C GLY A 467 15.46 1.34 28.59
N THR A 468 15.29 2.61 28.91
CA THR A 468 14.36 3.12 29.95
C THR A 468 13.21 3.93 29.37
N PHE A 469 13.32 4.41 28.14
CA PHE A 469 12.30 5.26 27.52
C PHE A 469 11.05 4.47 27.10
N ASN A 470 9.88 4.92 27.55
CA ASN A 470 8.61 4.36 27.09
C ASN A 470 8.14 5.04 25.80
N PRO A 471 8.09 4.33 24.64
CA PRO A 471 7.68 4.91 23.37
C PRO A 471 6.16 5.01 23.18
N THR A 472 5.35 4.53 24.16
CA THR A 472 3.89 4.56 24.07
C THR A 472 3.29 5.83 24.69
N MET A 473 1.96 5.94 24.65
CA MET A 473 1.18 7.00 25.32
C MET A 473 0.83 6.67 26.79
N GLU A 474 1.12 5.44 27.23
CA GLU A 474 0.75 4.90 28.53
C GLU A 474 1.85 5.09 29.58
#